data_f534ca034537ff193e0f84c91a35b1c9
#
_entry.id   f534ca034537ff193e0f84c91a35b1c9
#
_cell.length_a   1.000
_cell.length_b   1.000
_cell.length_c   1.000
_cell.angle_alpha   90.00
_cell.angle_beta   90.00
_cell.angle_gamma   90.00
#
_symmetry.space_group_name_H-M   'P 1'
#
loop_
_entity.id
_entity.type
_entity.pdbx_description
1 polymer ?
#
loop_
_entity_poly.entity_id
_entity_poly.type
_entity_poly.pdbx_seq_one_letter_code
_entity_poly.pdbx_strand_id
1 'polypeptide(L)'
;LDARRKSEILPYLERLHDELEIPVLYVSHSQDEVARLADHLVLMDNGKALTSGPIGETLARLDLPLALVDDAGVVIEGSVIAFDAHYQLLSVQLPHSDLHVRVAHTPLAVGKTLRFKVQARDVSLSVQPDGQSSILNRLPVTVVSETPAENAAHVLVRLDAAGTPLLARITRYSRDQMDLTPGQMLWAQIKSVAVLA
;
A
#
# COMPACT_ATOMS: atom_id res chain seq x y z
N LEU A 1 7.12 -6.24 -24.66
CA LEU A 1 8.44 -6.30 -23.98
C LEU A 1 8.43 -7.45 -23.00
N ASP A 2 9.52 -8.25 -22.99
CA ASP A 2 9.67 -9.31 -22.01
C ASP A 2 9.97 -8.72 -20.61
N ALA A 3 9.75 -9.51 -19.54
CA ALA A 3 9.90 -9.07 -18.15
C ALA A 3 11.30 -8.49 -17.85
N ARG A 4 12.35 -9.05 -18.48
CA ARG A 4 13.73 -8.61 -18.31
C ARG A 4 13.97 -7.20 -18.89
N ARG A 5 13.49 -6.97 -20.11
CA ARG A 5 13.60 -5.64 -20.75
C ARG A 5 12.77 -4.59 -20.06
N LYS A 6 11.62 -4.98 -19.50
CA LYS A 6 10.80 -4.08 -18.68
C LYS A 6 11.54 -3.63 -17.43
N SER A 7 12.18 -4.54 -16.70
CA SER A 7 12.96 -4.19 -15.49
C SER A 7 14.17 -3.27 -15.78
N GLU A 8 14.71 -3.32 -17.00
CA GLU A 8 15.79 -2.43 -17.43
C GLU A 8 15.29 -1.01 -17.75
N ILE A 9 14.04 -0.87 -18.23
CA ILE A 9 13.46 0.41 -18.67
C ILE A 9 12.77 1.17 -17.51
N LEU A 10 12.14 0.44 -16.58
CA LEU A 10 11.40 1.05 -15.47
C LEU A 10 12.18 2.14 -14.70
N PRO A 11 13.46 1.93 -14.33
CA PRO A 11 14.22 2.96 -13.62
C PRO A 11 14.42 4.26 -14.41
N TYR A 12 14.45 4.17 -15.76
CA TYR A 12 14.52 5.37 -16.61
C TYR A 12 13.18 6.09 -16.67
N LEU A 13 12.06 5.35 -16.65
CA LEU A 13 10.73 5.95 -16.60
C LEU A 13 10.46 6.61 -15.24
N GLU A 14 10.92 6.00 -14.15
CA GLU A 14 10.86 6.57 -12.79
C GLU A 14 11.63 7.90 -12.74
N ARG A 15 12.88 7.92 -13.24
CA ARG A 15 13.65 9.14 -13.31
C ARG A 15 13.00 10.21 -14.20
N LEU A 16 12.43 9.80 -15.32
CA LEU A 16 11.72 10.69 -16.23
C LEU A 16 10.48 11.30 -15.55
N HIS A 17 9.77 10.53 -14.77
CA HIS A 17 8.65 10.99 -13.95
C HIS A 17 9.11 12.01 -12.89
N ASP A 18 10.23 11.74 -12.21
CA ASP A 18 10.73 12.59 -11.12
C ASP A 18 11.38 13.90 -11.62
N GLU A 19 12.02 13.87 -12.81
CA GLU A 19 12.81 14.99 -13.34
C GLU A 19 12.01 15.89 -14.30
N LEU A 20 10.93 15.39 -14.90
CA LEU A 20 10.16 16.12 -15.92
C LEU A 20 8.74 16.44 -15.47
N GLU A 21 8.39 17.71 -15.53
CA GLU A 21 7.02 18.20 -15.26
C GLU A 21 6.10 18.04 -16.50
N ILE A 22 6.20 16.91 -17.22
CA ILE A 22 5.35 16.62 -18.37
C ILE A 22 4.37 15.49 -18.05
N PRO A 23 3.10 15.58 -18.48
CA PRO A 23 2.16 14.50 -18.29
C PRO A 23 2.56 13.28 -19.14
N VAL A 24 2.67 12.13 -18.47
CA VAL A 24 2.98 10.84 -19.10
C VAL A 24 1.77 9.93 -19.02
N LEU A 25 1.32 9.39 -20.14
CA LEU A 25 0.30 8.36 -20.17
C LEU A 25 0.97 6.99 -20.34
N TYR A 26 0.85 6.17 -19.31
CA TYR A 26 1.41 4.81 -19.30
C TYR A 26 0.30 3.77 -19.27
N VAL A 27 0.30 2.86 -20.25
CA VAL A 27 -0.70 1.79 -20.34
C VAL A 27 -0.05 0.46 -19.97
N SER A 28 -0.53 -0.18 -18.92
CA SER A 28 -0.04 -1.47 -18.44
C SER A 28 -1.17 -2.30 -17.82
N HIS A 29 -1.00 -3.61 -17.81
CA HIS A 29 -1.82 -4.55 -17.04
C HIS A 29 -1.08 -5.06 -15.79
N SER A 30 0.13 -4.58 -15.53
CA SER A 30 0.94 -4.93 -14.38
C SER A 30 0.70 -3.94 -13.23
N GLN A 31 0.16 -4.41 -12.12
CA GLN A 31 -0.05 -3.58 -10.93
C GLN A 31 1.26 -3.04 -10.36
N ASP A 32 2.36 -3.80 -10.45
CA ASP A 32 3.66 -3.35 -9.94
C ASP A 32 4.25 -2.21 -10.77
N GLU A 33 4.10 -2.25 -12.11
CA GLU A 33 4.53 -1.15 -12.99
C GLU A 33 3.71 0.12 -12.70
N VAL A 34 2.39 -0.04 -12.59
CA VAL A 34 1.48 1.06 -12.28
C VAL A 34 1.77 1.64 -10.90
N ALA A 35 2.00 0.77 -9.90
CA ALA A 35 2.36 1.19 -8.53
C ALA A 35 3.63 2.04 -8.48
N ARG A 36 4.60 1.76 -9.36
CA ARG A 36 5.87 2.51 -9.42
C ARG A 36 5.74 3.85 -10.11
N LEU A 37 4.98 3.92 -11.21
CA LEU A 37 5.02 5.04 -12.15
C LEU A 37 3.83 5.99 -12.03
N ALA A 38 2.64 5.52 -11.60
CA ALA A 38 1.43 6.31 -11.71
C ALA A 38 1.12 7.11 -10.45
N ASP A 39 0.75 8.37 -10.60
CA ASP A 39 0.12 9.19 -9.55
C ASP A 39 -1.39 9.09 -9.63
N HIS A 40 -1.89 8.92 -10.84
CA HIS A 40 -3.31 8.84 -11.16
C HIS A 40 -3.61 7.58 -11.96
N LEU A 41 -4.62 6.84 -11.55
CA LEU A 41 -5.03 5.59 -12.19
C LEU A 41 -6.36 5.77 -12.92
N VAL A 42 -6.40 5.35 -14.18
CA VAL A 42 -7.64 5.12 -14.92
C VAL A 42 -7.79 3.62 -15.16
N LEU A 43 -8.72 2.99 -14.46
CA LEU A 43 -9.01 1.57 -14.64
C LEU A 43 -9.97 1.37 -15.81
N MET A 44 -9.53 0.57 -16.78
CA MET A 44 -10.30 0.28 -17.99
C MET A 44 -10.79 -1.17 -17.99
N ASP A 45 -12.03 -1.38 -18.41
CA ASP A 45 -12.58 -2.69 -18.69
C ASP A 45 -13.47 -2.63 -19.96
N ASN A 46 -13.30 -3.57 -20.87
CA ASN A 46 -14.05 -3.67 -22.12
C ASN A 46 -14.15 -2.33 -22.90
N GLY A 47 -13.06 -1.57 -22.93
CA GLY A 47 -12.98 -0.28 -23.63
C GLY A 47 -13.67 0.90 -22.94
N LYS A 48 -14.13 0.72 -21.69
CA LYS A 48 -14.74 1.76 -20.86
C LYS A 48 -13.93 2.02 -19.60
N ALA A 49 -13.85 3.29 -19.20
CA ALA A 49 -13.27 3.64 -17.91
C ALA A 49 -14.25 3.25 -16.79
N LEU A 50 -13.82 2.36 -15.88
CA LEU A 50 -14.57 1.99 -14.70
C LEU A 50 -14.43 3.05 -13.61
N THR A 51 -13.25 3.60 -13.44
CA THR A 51 -12.95 4.64 -12.47
C THR A 51 -11.70 5.40 -12.87
N SER A 52 -11.54 6.59 -12.28
CA SER A 52 -10.36 7.43 -12.41
C SER A 52 -10.11 8.16 -11.09
N GLY A 53 -8.87 8.22 -10.63
CA GLY A 53 -8.52 8.87 -9.37
C GLY A 53 -7.06 8.70 -8.96
N PRO A 54 -6.62 9.34 -7.87
CA PRO A 54 -5.30 9.14 -7.28
C PRO A 54 -5.03 7.66 -7.02
N ILE A 55 -3.81 7.21 -7.27
CA ILE A 55 -3.49 5.77 -7.21
C ILE A 55 -3.74 5.18 -5.82
N GLY A 56 -3.32 5.84 -4.74
CA GLY A 56 -3.48 5.35 -3.37
C GLY A 56 -4.94 5.11 -3.00
N GLU A 57 -5.82 6.06 -3.35
CA GLU A 57 -7.26 5.96 -3.12
C GLU A 57 -7.91 4.87 -3.98
N THR A 58 -7.54 4.83 -5.27
CA THR A 58 -8.13 3.90 -6.24
C THR A 58 -7.78 2.45 -5.93
N LEU A 59 -6.52 2.17 -5.54
CA LEU A 59 -6.10 0.82 -5.15
C LEU A 59 -6.74 0.34 -3.85
N ALA A 60 -7.16 1.25 -2.97
CA ALA A 60 -7.83 0.91 -1.71
C ALA A 60 -9.35 0.65 -1.86
N ARG A 61 -9.92 0.81 -3.05
CA ARG A 61 -11.35 0.59 -3.29
C ARG A 61 -11.68 -0.89 -3.39
N LEU A 62 -12.58 -1.36 -2.52
CA LEU A 62 -13.01 -2.77 -2.46
C LEU A 62 -14.02 -3.15 -3.55
N ASP A 63 -14.69 -2.18 -4.18
CA ASP A 63 -15.66 -2.37 -5.25
C ASP A 63 -15.03 -2.56 -6.64
N LEU A 64 -13.69 -2.48 -6.73
CA LEU A 64 -12.95 -2.64 -7.97
C LEU A 64 -12.31 -4.04 -8.09
N PRO A 65 -12.19 -4.59 -9.30
CA PRO A 65 -11.53 -5.88 -9.52
C PRO A 65 -10.09 -5.95 -9.00
N LEU A 66 -9.41 -4.80 -8.92
CA LEU A 66 -8.03 -4.70 -8.41
C LEU A 66 -7.86 -5.13 -6.95
N ALA A 67 -8.91 -5.02 -6.14
CA ALA A 67 -8.89 -5.46 -4.75
C ALA A 67 -8.95 -6.99 -4.61
N LEU A 68 -9.52 -7.69 -5.56
CA LEU A 68 -9.79 -9.12 -5.45
C LEU A 68 -8.57 -9.99 -5.74
N VAL A 69 -7.57 -9.47 -6.46
CA VAL A 69 -6.38 -10.22 -6.85
C VAL A 69 -5.43 -10.47 -5.66
N ASP A 70 -4.56 -11.49 -5.79
CA ASP A 70 -3.64 -11.88 -4.73
C ASP A 70 -2.62 -10.80 -4.36
N ASP A 71 -2.25 -9.95 -5.30
CA ASP A 71 -1.31 -8.85 -5.12
C ASP A 71 -1.97 -7.53 -4.71
N ALA A 72 -3.25 -7.57 -4.31
CA ALA A 72 -3.96 -6.39 -3.80
C ALA A 72 -3.16 -5.70 -2.70
N GLY A 73 -3.11 -4.38 -2.74
CA GLY A 73 -2.38 -3.56 -1.79
C GLY A 73 -2.54 -2.09 -2.11
N VAL A 74 -1.97 -1.26 -1.28
CA VAL A 74 -2.01 0.19 -1.44
C VAL A 74 -0.61 0.73 -1.71
N VAL A 75 -0.55 1.83 -2.43
CA VAL A 75 0.67 2.63 -2.63
C VAL A 75 0.56 3.86 -1.74
N ILE A 76 1.62 4.11 -1.00
CA ILE A 76 1.71 5.23 -0.06
C ILE A 76 2.96 6.03 -0.40
N GLU A 77 2.84 7.35 -0.40
CA GLU A 77 3.94 8.28 -0.46
C GLU A 77 4.12 8.92 0.89
N GLY A 78 5.27 8.67 1.51
CA GLY A 78 5.60 9.23 2.82
C GLY A 78 6.87 10.05 2.77
N SER A 79 7.11 10.85 3.81
CA SER A 79 8.31 11.66 3.94
C SER A 79 9.32 11.02 4.89
N VAL A 80 10.56 10.91 4.48
CA VAL A 80 11.66 10.43 5.34
C VAL A 80 11.85 11.42 6.48
N ILE A 81 11.73 10.96 7.73
CA ILE A 81 11.92 11.79 8.92
C ILE A 81 13.16 11.45 9.72
N ALA A 82 13.68 10.22 9.60
CA ALA A 82 14.91 9.79 10.27
C ALA A 82 15.53 8.56 9.57
N PHE A 83 16.80 8.33 9.85
CA PHE A 83 17.52 7.11 9.48
C PHE A 83 18.30 6.59 10.69
N ASP A 84 18.05 5.34 11.04
CA ASP A 84 18.82 4.61 12.05
C ASP A 84 19.95 3.85 11.38
N ALA A 85 21.18 4.36 11.53
CA ALA A 85 22.37 3.78 10.93
C ALA A 85 22.77 2.42 11.52
N HIS A 86 22.38 2.13 12.77
CA HIS A 86 22.71 0.86 13.42
C HIS A 86 21.85 -0.28 12.86
N TYR A 87 20.55 -0.02 12.69
CA TYR A 87 19.60 -1.01 12.19
C TYR A 87 19.32 -0.90 10.68
N GLN A 88 19.90 0.10 9.99
CA GLN A 88 19.64 0.38 8.57
C GLN A 88 18.15 0.56 8.28
N LEU A 89 17.48 1.35 9.11
CA LEU A 89 16.04 1.59 9.03
C LEU A 89 15.75 3.08 8.78
N LEU A 90 14.97 3.35 7.74
CA LEU A 90 14.31 4.65 7.56
C LEU A 90 13.04 4.69 8.41
N SER A 91 12.77 5.84 9.02
CA SER A 91 11.44 6.19 9.51
C SER A 91 10.77 7.10 8.49
N VAL A 92 9.62 6.66 7.98
CA VAL A 92 8.87 7.34 6.91
C VAL A 92 7.51 7.73 7.46
N GLN A 93 7.25 9.03 7.54
CA GLN A 93 5.98 9.59 8.02
C GLN A 93 4.90 9.42 6.96
N LEU A 94 3.71 8.98 7.39
CA LEU A 94 2.54 8.85 6.53
C LEU A 94 1.94 10.23 6.22
N PRO A 95 1.27 10.40 5.05
CA PRO A 95 0.63 11.66 4.70
C PRO A 95 -0.35 12.15 5.76
N HIS A 96 -0.36 13.44 5.99
CA HIS A 96 -1.36 14.16 6.84
C HIS A 96 -1.48 13.63 8.29
N SER A 97 -0.47 12.91 8.80
CA SER A 97 -0.50 12.35 10.15
C SER A 97 0.89 12.30 10.79
N ASP A 98 0.93 12.06 12.10
CA ASP A 98 2.18 11.78 12.84
C ASP A 98 2.56 10.29 12.84
N LEU A 99 1.77 9.46 12.17
CA LEU A 99 2.07 8.05 12.03
C LEU A 99 3.28 7.84 11.12
N HIS A 100 4.11 6.87 11.44
CA HIS A 100 5.26 6.53 10.60
C HIS A 100 5.47 5.02 10.52
N VAL A 101 6.09 4.59 9.46
CA VAL A 101 6.54 3.21 9.24
C VAL A 101 8.06 3.16 9.21
N ARG A 102 8.62 2.03 9.65
CA ARG A 102 10.04 1.73 9.54
C ARG A 102 10.27 0.82 8.35
N VAL A 103 11.23 1.21 7.51
CA VAL A 103 11.53 0.51 6.25
C VAL A 103 13.02 0.25 6.19
N ALA A 104 13.41 -1.00 5.93
CA ALA A 104 14.83 -1.34 5.69
C ALA A 104 15.29 -0.75 4.36
N HIS A 105 16.24 0.16 4.41
CA HIS A 105 16.73 0.86 3.23
C HIS A 105 18.10 1.50 3.48
N THR A 106 18.80 1.85 2.42
CA THR A 106 19.98 2.72 2.48
C THR A 106 19.61 4.14 2.92
N PRO A 107 20.56 4.95 3.43
CA PRO A 107 20.26 6.32 3.86
C PRO A 107 19.63 7.16 2.77
N LEU A 108 18.57 7.89 3.12
CA LEU A 108 17.99 8.95 2.30
C LEU A 108 17.93 10.25 3.10
N ALA A 109 17.94 11.37 2.39
CA ALA A 109 17.84 12.68 3.02
C ALA A 109 16.49 12.85 3.73
N VAL A 110 16.48 13.46 4.92
CA VAL A 110 15.26 13.86 5.62
C VAL A 110 14.47 14.83 4.74
N GLY A 111 13.17 14.63 4.68
CA GLY A 111 12.27 15.37 3.80
C GLY A 111 12.10 14.77 2.41
N LYS A 112 12.93 13.77 2.02
CA LYS A 112 12.74 13.11 0.73
C LYS A 112 11.45 12.28 0.76
N THR A 113 10.66 12.37 -0.31
CA THR A 113 9.51 11.50 -0.51
C THR A 113 9.97 10.08 -0.85
N LEU A 114 9.34 9.11 -0.21
CA LEU A 114 9.56 7.69 -0.48
C LEU A 114 8.21 7.05 -0.81
N ARG A 115 8.14 6.40 -1.97
CA ARG A 115 6.99 5.65 -2.41
C ARG A 115 7.16 4.18 -2.03
N PHE A 116 6.14 3.60 -1.43
CA PHE A 116 6.17 2.19 -1.03
C PHE A 116 4.80 1.53 -1.15
N LYS A 117 4.81 0.22 -1.36
CA LYS A 117 3.61 -0.62 -1.44
C LYS A 117 3.46 -1.44 -0.16
N VAL A 118 2.24 -1.49 0.36
CA VAL A 118 1.83 -2.40 1.42
C VAL A 118 0.82 -3.37 0.84
N GLN A 119 1.18 -4.66 0.78
CA GLN A 119 0.27 -5.68 0.27
C GLN A 119 -0.71 -6.10 1.35
N ALA A 120 -1.98 -6.31 0.98
CA ALA A 120 -3.03 -6.69 1.91
C ALA A 120 -2.72 -7.98 2.68
N ARG A 121 -2.00 -8.91 2.06
CA ARG A 121 -1.57 -10.17 2.69
C ARG A 121 -0.49 -10.00 3.77
N ASP A 122 0.23 -8.89 3.75
CA ASP A 122 1.28 -8.55 4.73
C ASP A 122 0.74 -7.74 5.92
N VAL A 123 -0.56 -7.50 5.96
CA VAL A 123 -1.24 -6.77 7.03
C VAL A 123 -2.10 -7.74 7.84
N SER A 124 -1.78 -7.91 9.11
CA SER A 124 -2.62 -8.58 10.09
C SER A 124 -3.26 -7.56 11.03
N LEU A 125 -4.36 -7.96 11.67
CA LEU A 125 -5.12 -7.13 12.59
C LEU A 125 -5.03 -7.66 14.00
N SER A 126 -4.99 -6.77 14.99
CA SER A 126 -5.09 -7.12 16.40
C SER A 126 -5.92 -6.09 17.16
N VAL A 127 -6.62 -6.54 18.20
CA VAL A 127 -7.42 -5.67 19.07
C VAL A 127 -6.51 -4.83 19.97
N GLN A 128 -5.33 -5.34 20.30
CA GLN A 128 -4.38 -4.68 21.17
C GLN A 128 -3.04 -4.50 20.47
N PRO A 129 -2.25 -3.47 20.80
CA PRO A 129 -0.94 -3.22 20.17
C PRO A 129 0.16 -4.19 20.63
N ASP A 130 -0.18 -5.35 21.16
CA ASP A 130 0.60 -6.14 22.08
C ASP A 130 1.79 -6.92 21.54
N GLY A 131 2.70 -7.12 22.47
CA GLY A 131 3.66 -8.22 22.59
C GLY A 131 4.98 -8.00 21.87
N GLN A 132 6.00 -8.69 22.34
CA GLN A 132 7.26 -8.83 21.64
C GLN A 132 7.03 -9.65 20.36
N SER A 133 7.21 -9.02 19.22
CA SER A 133 7.13 -9.68 17.92
C SER A 133 8.15 -9.06 16.95
N SER A 134 8.45 -9.75 15.88
CA SER A 134 9.32 -9.24 14.81
C SER A 134 8.64 -8.19 13.92
N ILE A 135 7.37 -7.89 14.14
CA ILE A 135 6.63 -6.88 13.38
C ILE A 135 6.95 -5.50 13.95
N LEU A 136 7.65 -4.70 13.15
CA LEU A 136 8.06 -3.34 13.54
C LEU A 136 6.94 -2.32 13.39
N ASN A 137 6.13 -2.47 12.33
CA ASN A 137 5.14 -1.48 11.94
C ASN A 137 3.77 -1.86 12.49
N ARG A 138 3.30 -1.09 13.48
CA ARG A 138 1.99 -1.24 14.11
C ARG A 138 1.33 0.13 14.10
N LEU A 139 0.25 0.23 13.36
CA LEU A 139 -0.48 1.48 13.18
C LEU A 139 -1.87 1.36 13.78
N PRO A 140 -2.33 2.36 14.55
CA PRO A 140 -3.73 2.43 14.92
C PRO A 140 -4.56 2.70 13.66
N VAL A 141 -5.64 1.94 13.49
CA VAL A 141 -6.50 2.01 12.31
C VAL A 141 -7.96 1.91 12.69
N THR A 142 -8.81 2.44 11.82
CA THR A 142 -10.26 2.28 11.90
C THR A 142 -10.74 1.42 10.74
N VAL A 143 -11.60 0.44 11.02
CA VAL A 143 -12.25 -0.37 9.97
C VAL A 143 -13.23 0.51 9.19
N VAL A 144 -13.06 0.58 7.87
CA VAL A 144 -13.94 1.36 6.98
C VAL A 144 -15.04 0.46 6.40
N SER A 145 -14.61 -0.65 5.78
CA SER A 145 -15.51 -1.60 5.12
C SER A 145 -14.81 -2.93 4.90
N GLU A 146 -15.57 -3.96 4.56
CA GLU A 146 -15.03 -5.27 4.16
C GLU A 146 -15.75 -5.82 2.92
N THR A 147 -15.10 -6.74 2.22
CA THR A 147 -15.68 -7.50 1.11
C THR A 147 -15.11 -8.92 1.08
N PRO A 148 -15.86 -9.93 0.62
CA PRO A 148 -15.30 -11.25 0.34
C PRO A 148 -14.16 -11.16 -0.65
N ALA A 149 -13.08 -11.89 -0.41
CA ALA A 149 -12.00 -12.06 -1.38
C ALA A 149 -12.39 -13.13 -2.44
N GLU A 150 -11.62 -13.22 -3.53
CA GLU A 150 -11.82 -14.28 -4.54
C GLU A 150 -11.79 -15.66 -3.91
N ASN A 151 -10.86 -15.94 -3.02
CA ASN A 151 -10.85 -17.14 -2.20
C ASN A 151 -11.89 -17.00 -1.07
N ALA A 152 -12.90 -17.85 -1.07
CA ALA A 152 -14.02 -17.85 -0.11
C ALA A 152 -13.60 -17.97 1.37
N ALA A 153 -12.38 -18.41 1.67
CA ALA A 153 -11.86 -18.48 3.04
C ALA A 153 -11.40 -17.11 3.57
N HIS A 154 -11.29 -16.09 2.71
CA HIS A 154 -10.72 -14.79 3.07
C HIS A 154 -11.71 -13.64 2.87
N VAL A 155 -11.44 -12.57 3.57
CA VAL A 155 -12.06 -11.25 3.39
C VAL A 155 -10.97 -10.20 3.23
N LEU A 156 -11.27 -9.18 2.43
CA LEU A 156 -10.50 -7.95 2.36
C LEU A 156 -11.15 -6.91 3.23
N VAL A 157 -10.35 -6.27 4.06
CA VAL A 157 -10.78 -5.21 4.97
C VAL A 157 -10.08 -3.92 4.57
N ARG A 158 -10.87 -2.89 4.28
CA ARG A 158 -10.36 -1.52 4.11
C ARG A 158 -10.27 -0.86 5.47
N LEU A 159 -9.12 -0.26 5.72
CA LEU A 159 -8.74 0.40 6.96
C LEU A 159 -8.35 1.85 6.66
N ASP A 160 -8.53 2.71 7.66
CA ASP A 160 -8.02 4.07 7.66
C ASP A 160 -6.97 4.23 8.77
N ALA A 161 -5.77 4.66 8.41
CA ALA A 161 -4.68 4.99 9.31
C ALA A 161 -4.49 6.52 9.32
N ALA A 162 -5.35 7.22 10.06
CA ALA A 162 -5.34 8.69 10.16
C ALA A 162 -5.33 9.40 8.78
N GLY A 163 -6.22 8.99 7.88
CA GLY A 163 -6.36 9.50 6.52
C GLY A 163 -5.57 8.72 5.46
N THR A 164 -4.70 7.79 5.85
CA THR A 164 -4.00 6.92 4.91
C THR A 164 -4.75 5.60 4.77
N PRO A 165 -5.25 5.24 3.55
CA PRO A 165 -5.94 3.99 3.34
C PRO A 165 -4.97 2.80 3.40
N LEU A 166 -5.42 1.71 4.03
CA LEU A 166 -4.73 0.42 4.05
C LEU A 166 -5.70 -0.69 3.71
N LEU A 167 -5.17 -1.82 3.22
CA LEU A 167 -5.91 -3.06 3.03
C LEU A 167 -5.31 -4.16 3.88
N ALA A 168 -6.17 -4.99 4.48
CA ALA A 168 -5.78 -6.23 5.12
C ALA A 168 -6.54 -7.40 4.50
N ARG A 169 -5.84 -8.52 4.21
CA ARG A 169 -6.47 -9.79 3.82
C ARG A 169 -6.38 -10.74 4.99
N ILE A 170 -7.52 -11.04 5.58
CA ILE A 170 -7.62 -11.94 6.73
C ILE A 170 -8.56 -13.11 6.43
N THR A 171 -8.51 -14.16 7.23
CA THR A 171 -9.46 -15.25 7.10
C THR A 171 -10.85 -14.82 7.57
N ARG A 172 -11.90 -15.42 7.00
CA ARG A 172 -13.27 -15.24 7.52
C ARG A 172 -13.38 -15.64 8.99
N TYR A 173 -12.67 -16.69 9.37
CA TYR A 173 -12.62 -17.12 10.77
C TYR A 173 -12.07 -16.01 11.68
N SER A 174 -10.96 -15.37 11.30
CA SER A 174 -10.39 -14.25 12.08
C SER A 174 -11.35 -13.07 12.15
N ARG A 175 -12.03 -12.74 11.04
CA ARG A 175 -13.03 -11.69 10.98
C ARG A 175 -14.16 -11.95 11.99
N ASP A 176 -14.69 -13.19 12.01
CA ASP A 176 -15.78 -13.58 12.90
C ASP A 176 -15.33 -13.60 14.36
N GLN A 177 -14.10 -14.10 14.65
CA GLN A 177 -13.55 -14.10 16.01
C GLN A 177 -13.30 -12.69 16.57
N MET A 178 -12.97 -11.73 15.72
CA MET A 178 -12.74 -10.33 16.10
C MET A 178 -14.03 -9.50 16.12
N ASP A 179 -15.15 -10.07 15.68
CA ASP A 179 -16.44 -9.39 15.50
C ASP A 179 -16.27 -8.05 14.76
N LEU A 180 -15.58 -8.13 13.59
CA LEU A 180 -15.19 -6.95 12.84
C LEU A 180 -16.41 -6.17 12.34
N THR A 181 -16.43 -4.88 12.67
CA THR A 181 -17.49 -3.97 12.25
C THR A 181 -16.90 -2.63 11.77
N PRO A 182 -17.52 -1.96 10.80
CA PRO A 182 -17.15 -0.61 10.42
C PRO A 182 -17.14 0.34 11.61
N GLY A 183 -16.11 1.20 11.70
CA GLY A 183 -15.88 2.13 12.81
C GLY A 183 -15.08 1.54 13.97
N GLN A 184 -14.82 0.26 14.00
CA GLN A 184 -14.02 -0.38 15.04
C GLN A 184 -12.55 0.05 14.95
N MET A 185 -11.97 0.43 16.09
CA MET A 185 -10.55 0.76 16.22
C MET A 185 -9.72 -0.48 16.50
N LEU A 186 -8.66 -0.67 15.72
CA LEU A 186 -7.77 -1.82 15.76
C LEU A 186 -6.31 -1.38 15.55
N TRP A 187 -5.42 -2.37 15.57
CA TRP A 187 -4.03 -2.21 15.19
C TRP A 187 -3.74 -3.00 13.93
N ALA A 188 -3.29 -2.31 12.89
CA ALA A 188 -2.71 -2.95 11.71
C ALA A 188 -1.24 -3.28 11.98
N GLN A 189 -0.89 -4.54 11.85
CA GLN A 189 0.46 -5.06 11.99
C GLN A 189 1.00 -5.37 10.60
N ILE A 190 1.93 -4.54 10.11
CA ILE A 190 2.48 -4.63 8.76
C ILE A 190 3.81 -5.40 8.83
N LYS A 191 3.82 -6.60 8.27
CA LYS A 191 4.98 -7.49 8.27
C LYS A 191 6.06 -7.04 7.28
N SER A 192 5.65 -6.57 6.12
CA SER A 192 6.54 -6.20 5.02
C SER A 192 6.05 -4.94 4.32
N VAL A 193 7.03 -4.12 3.91
CA VAL A 193 6.82 -2.91 3.11
C VAL A 193 7.76 -3.00 1.93
N ALA A 194 7.24 -2.93 0.71
CA ALA A 194 8.03 -2.94 -0.50
C ALA A 194 8.29 -1.50 -0.98
N VAL A 195 9.54 -1.08 -0.92
CA VAL A 195 9.96 0.22 -1.49
C VAL A 195 9.85 0.15 -3.01
N LEU A 196 9.16 1.12 -3.57
CA LEU A 196 9.08 1.34 -5.00
C LEU A 196 10.09 2.46 -5.28
N ALA A 197 11.23 2.12 -5.80
CA ALA A 197 12.45 2.93 -5.96
C ALA A 197 12.29 4.43 -5.95
#